data_5623a6a3887431c930d709e521fbe72f
#
_entry.id   5623a6a3887431c930d709e521fbe72f
#
_cell.length_a   1.000
_cell.length_b   1.000
_cell.length_c   1.000
_cell.angle_alpha   90.00
_cell.angle_beta   90.00
_cell.angle_gamma   90.00
#
_symmetry.space_group_name_H-M   'P 1'
#
loop_
_entity.id
_entity.type
_entity.pdbx_description
1 polymer ?
#
loop_
_entity_poly.entity_id
_entity_poly.type
_entity_poly.pdbx_seq_one_letter_code
_entity_poly.pdbx_strand_id
1 'polypeptide(L)'
;MIRVFRAVAPLCAGLLLLAGAAHAQDAEGGADTAAASTVQPARLSAADKVWVARIEQELNHALTFKARIQQIDAEGKRTTGTVWMKRPGQMRLAYDPPSPLLLVANQGKVVFRDSQLDQTTVIPMDRTPLGLLLAQHVSLSDGVTLTAFRHEAGLLAVKLVRTASPGDGSLTLVFYETPLALRSWSVLDAQGHETRVTLFDVHPGADIPASTFDLPAQPEE
;
A
#
# COMPACT_ATOMS: atom_id res chain seq x y z
N MET A 1 -21.40 35.28 21.30
CA MET A 1 -21.07 36.49 20.54
C MET A 1 -19.72 36.19 19.90
N ILE A 2 -19.48 36.12 18.62
CA ILE A 2 -19.99 36.80 17.42
C ILE A 2 -19.82 35.83 16.24
N ARG A 3 -20.84 35.67 15.45
CA ARG A 3 -20.87 35.04 14.12
C ARG A 3 -20.11 35.92 13.12
N VAL A 4 -19.40 35.30 12.16
CA VAL A 4 -19.30 35.90 10.81
C VAL A 4 -19.43 34.81 9.77
N PHE A 5 -20.59 34.75 9.19
CA PHE A 5 -20.94 34.28 7.85
C PHE A 5 -20.49 35.27 6.79
N ARG A 6 -20.03 34.81 5.63
CA ARG A 6 -20.21 35.49 4.32
C ARG A 6 -19.74 34.51 3.24
N ALA A 7 -20.65 33.95 2.50
CA ALA A 7 -21.52 34.47 1.40
C ALA A 7 -20.76 34.45 0.07
N VAL A 8 -21.05 33.51 -0.69
CA VAL A 8 -21.65 33.31 -2.01
C VAL A 8 -21.85 34.63 -2.81
N ALA A 9 -21.40 34.68 -4.04
CA ALA A 9 -22.06 35.39 -5.11
C ALA A 9 -21.66 34.82 -6.50
N PRO A 10 -22.64 34.77 -7.40
CA PRO A 10 -22.51 34.16 -8.70
C PRO A 10 -22.53 35.15 -9.85
N LEU A 11 -22.48 34.64 -11.05
CA LEU A 11 -23.04 35.14 -12.29
C LEU A 11 -22.23 36.19 -13.07
N CYS A 12 -21.89 35.83 -14.30
CA CYS A 12 -22.38 36.60 -15.45
C CYS A 12 -22.33 35.78 -16.73
N ALA A 13 -23.51 35.64 -17.29
CA ALA A 13 -23.76 35.11 -18.60
C ALA A 13 -23.32 36.12 -19.69
N GLY A 14 -22.74 35.64 -20.77
CA GLY A 14 -22.45 36.41 -21.97
C GLY A 14 -22.72 35.52 -23.19
N LEU A 15 -23.93 35.65 -23.71
CA LEU A 15 -24.41 35.07 -24.95
C LEU A 15 -23.90 35.93 -26.11
N LEU A 16 -23.16 35.35 -27.06
CA LEU A 16 -22.94 35.92 -28.38
C LEU A 16 -23.01 34.81 -29.44
N LEU A 17 -24.13 34.84 -30.14
CA LEU A 17 -24.38 34.11 -31.38
C LEU A 17 -23.55 34.72 -32.50
N LEU A 18 -22.76 33.96 -33.20
CA LEU A 18 -22.33 34.25 -34.57
C LEU A 18 -22.37 32.93 -35.38
N ALA A 19 -23.27 32.93 -36.32
CA ALA A 19 -23.41 31.91 -37.34
C ALA A 19 -22.23 32.00 -38.33
N GLY A 20 -21.73 30.84 -38.75
CA GLY A 20 -20.70 30.80 -39.81
C GLY A 20 -20.37 29.39 -40.25
N ALA A 21 -20.99 28.97 -41.38
CA ALA A 21 -20.54 28.01 -42.39
C ALA A 21 -20.08 26.59 -42.01
N ALA A 22 -20.88 25.66 -42.45
CA ALA A 22 -20.58 24.22 -42.55
C ALA A 22 -19.33 23.98 -43.45
N HIS A 23 -18.35 23.30 -42.87
CA HIS A 23 -17.42 22.43 -43.60
C HIS A 23 -17.53 21.05 -43.00
N ALA A 24 -18.13 20.15 -43.73
CA ALA A 24 -18.05 18.71 -43.49
C ALA A 24 -16.58 18.31 -43.71
N GLN A 25 -15.87 17.94 -42.65
CA GLN A 25 -14.66 17.16 -42.74
C GLN A 25 -14.96 15.85 -42.01
N ASP A 26 -14.88 14.78 -42.79
CA ASP A 26 -14.87 13.41 -42.30
C ASP A 26 -13.75 13.28 -41.26
N ALA A 27 -14.11 13.32 -39.98
CA ALA A 27 -13.24 12.91 -38.90
C ALA A 27 -13.44 11.41 -38.71
N GLU A 28 -12.59 10.60 -39.33
CA GLU A 28 -12.37 9.23 -38.93
C GLU A 28 -12.17 9.21 -37.42
N GLY A 29 -13.09 8.53 -36.73
CA GLY A 29 -13.04 8.30 -35.29
C GLY A 29 -11.80 7.48 -34.96
N GLY A 30 -10.74 8.15 -34.61
CA GLY A 30 -9.66 7.56 -33.82
C GLY A 30 -10.24 7.16 -32.48
N ALA A 31 -10.60 5.91 -32.32
CA ALA A 31 -10.83 5.33 -31.02
C ALA A 31 -9.50 5.46 -30.26
N ASP A 32 -9.45 6.43 -29.37
CA ASP A 32 -8.39 6.55 -28.36
C ASP A 32 -8.53 5.33 -27.46
N THR A 33 -7.92 4.23 -27.92
CA THR A 33 -7.74 3.04 -27.13
C THR A 33 -6.80 3.49 -26.02
N ALA A 34 -7.36 3.78 -24.85
CA ALA A 34 -6.59 3.99 -23.64
C ALA A 34 -5.62 2.81 -23.53
N ALA A 35 -4.36 3.05 -23.88
CA ALA A 35 -3.31 2.06 -23.82
C ALA A 35 -3.22 1.64 -22.35
N ALA A 36 -3.72 0.43 -22.05
CA ALA A 36 -3.51 -0.19 -20.76
C ALA A 36 -2.00 -0.13 -20.51
N SER A 37 -1.58 0.64 -19.52
CA SER A 37 -0.18 0.81 -19.17
C SER A 37 0.35 -0.55 -18.77
N THR A 38 0.97 -1.25 -19.72
CA THR A 38 1.59 -2.55 -19.48
C THR A 38 2.77 -2.33 -18.55
N VAL A 39 2.62 -2.78 -17.32
CA VAL A 39 3.70 -2.75 -16.32
C VAL A 39 4.85 -3.61 -16.83
N GLN A 40 6.01 -2.99 -17.01
CA GLN A 40 7.20 -3.70 -17.48
C GLN A 40 7.92 -4.36 -16.29
N PRO A 41 8.25 -5.65 -16.39
CA PRO A 41 9.10 -6.31 -15.41
C PRO A 41 10.52 -5.69 -15.39
N ALA A 42 11.11 -5.65 -14.21
CA ALA A 42 12.50 -5.24 -14.04
C ALA A 42 13.45 -6.18 -14.83
N ARG A 43 14.46 -5.59 -15.45
CA ARG A 43 15.54 -6.36 -16.09
C ARG A 43 16.54 -6.79 -15.01
N LEU A 44 16.51 -8.06 -14.64
CA LEU A 44 17.37 -8.63 -13.60
C LEU A 44 18.61 -9.28 -14.21
N SER A 45 19.78 -8.95 -13.68
CA SER A 45 21.01 -9.70 -13.93
C SER A 45 20.93 -11.10 -13.30
N ALA A 46 21.88 -11.97 -13.63
CA ALA A 46 21.98 -13.28 -13.00
C ALA A 46 22.18 -13.18 -11.46
N ALA A 47 22.98 -12.21 -11.02
CA ALA A 47 23.21 -11.94 -9.61
C ALA A 47 21.93 -11.44 -8.89
N ASP A 48 21.15 -10.55 -9.54
CA ASP A 48 19.91 -10.05 -8.98
C ASP A 48 18.88 -11.16 -8.79
N LYS A 49 18.79 -12.11 -9.74
CA LYS A 49 17.90 -13.27 -9.64
C LYS A 49 18.23 -14.14 -8.43
N VAL A 50 19.50 -14.30 -8.08
CA VAL A 50 19.92 -15.02 -6.88
C VAL A 50 19.42 -14.31 -5.62
N TRP A 51 19.56 -12.99 -5.57
CA TRP A 51 19.06 -12.20 -4.44
C TRP A 51 17.53 -12.24 -4.33
N VAL A 52 16.81 -12.12 -5.43
CA VAL A 52 15.34 -12.23 -5.44
C VAL A 52 14.88 -13.58 -4.88
N ALA A 53 15.53 -14.69 -5.29
CA ALA A 53 15.22 -16.01 -4.76
C ALA A 53 15.50 -16.13 -3.25
N ARG A 54 16.61 -15.54 -2.76
CA ARG A 54 16.92 -15.52 -1.33
C ARG A 54 15.92 -14.68 -0.53
N ILE A 55 15.50 -13.54 -1.05
CA ILE A 55 14.47 -12.69 -0.45
C ILE A 55 13.14 -13.45 -0.35
N GLU A 56 12.74 -14.13 -1.42
CA GLU A 56 11.52 -14.96 -1.43
C GLU A 56 11.60 -16.07 -0.37
N GLN A 57 12.72 -16.74 -0.27
CA GLN A 57 12.96 -17.76 0.75
C GLN A 57 12.88 -17.19 2.16
N GLU A 58 13.51 -16.04 2.43
CA GLU A 58 13.48 -15.35 3.72
C GLU A 58 12.06 -14.94 4.10
N LEU A 59 11.33 -14.36 3.16
CA LEU A 59 9.93 -14.01 3.37
C LEU A 59 9.08 -15.24 3.73
N ASN A 60 9.33 -16.39 3.16
CA ASN A 60 8.58 -17.61 3.43
C ASN A 60 9.01 -18.31 4.72
N HIS A 61 10.19 -18.05 5.24
CA HIS A 61 10.63 -18.50 6.55
C HIS A 61 10.07 -17.64 7.70
N ALA A 62 9.99 -16.34 7.51
CA ALA A 62 9.51 -15.38 8.51
C ALA A 62 7.98 -15.38 8.61
N LEU A 63 7.38 -16.44 9.15
CA LEU A 63 5.92 -16.60 9.24
C LEU A 63 5.30 -15.72 10.33
N THR A 64 6.01 -15.50 11.43
CA THR A 64 5.53 -14.68 12.55
C THR A 64 6.63 -13.74 13.04
N PHE A 65 6.26 -12.53 13.37
CA PHE A 65 7.12 -11.63 14.14
C PHE A 65 6.31 -10.57 14.89
N LYS A 66 6.94 -10.00 15.92
CA LYS A 66 6.55 -8.78 16.59
C LYS A 66 7.69 -7.77 16.45
N ALA A 67 7.38 -6.50 16.20
CA ALA A 67 8.39 -5.46 16.09
C ALA A 67 7.85 -4.10 16.52
N ARG A 68 8.74 -3.20 16.92
CA ARG A 68 8.45 -1.76 16.97
C ARG A 68 8.47 -1.21 15.56
N ILE A 69 7.66 -0.19 15.32
CA ILE A 69 7.60 0.49 14.02
C ILE A 69 7.74 2.00 14.13
N GLN A 70 8.25 2.59 13.06
CA GLN A 70 8.03 3.98 12.72
C GLN A 70 7.36 4.02 11.35
N GLN A 71 6.18 4.64 11.28
CA GLN A 71 5.49 4.93 10.03
C GLN A 71 5.72 6.39 9.63
N ILE A 72 5.88 6.61 8.34
CA ILE A 72 5.84 7.93 7.70
C ILE A 72 4.75 7.88 6.66
N ASP A 73 3.76 8.74 6.77
CA ASP A 73 2.66 8.87 5.79
C ASP A 73 3.03 9.79 4.62
N ALA A 74 2.09 9.98 3.69
CA ALA A 74 2.28 10.77 2.50
C ALA A 74 2.56 12.26 2.80
N GLU A 75 2.07 12.76 3.92
CA GLU A 75 2.28 14.13 4.40
C GLU A 75 3.60 14.28 5.19
N GLY A 76 4.34 13.19 5.37
CA GLY A 76 5.60 13.17 6.11
C GLY A 76 5.44 13.11 7.63
N LYS A 77 4.21 12.93 8.14
CA LYS A 77 3.94 12.74 9.56
C LYS A 77 4.51 11.41 10.03
N ARG A 78 5.19 11.46 11.17
CA ARG A 78 5.79 10.27 11.80
C ARG A 78 4.94 9.78 12.94
N THR A 79 4.69 8.49 12.95
CA THR A 79 3.94 7.81 14.02
C THR A 79 4.71 6.55 14.39
N THR A 80 4.81 6.25 15.68
CA THR A 80 5.40 5.02 16.19
C THR A 80 4.33 4.05 16.66
N GLY A 81 4.70 2.79 16.84
CA GLY A 81 3.77 1.77 17.29
C GLY A 81 4.41 0.40 17.36
N THR A 82 3.56 -0.60 17.41
CA THR A 82 3.95 -2.00 17.39
C THR A 82 3.21 -2.73 16.27
N VAL A 83 3.92 -3.57 15.54
CA VAL A 83 3.36 -4.50 14.59
C VAL A 83 3.44 -5.93 15.13
N TRP A 84 2.39 -6.68 14.96
CA TRP A 84 2.33 -8.13 15.06
C TRP A 84 1.95 -8.67 13.69
N MET A 85 2.68 -9.64 13.21
CA MET A 85 2.37 -10.31 11.95
C MET A 85 2.40 -11.82 12.17
N LYS A 86 1.39 -12.49 11.62
CA LYS A 86 1.30 -13.95 11.56
C LYS A 86 0.68 -14.37 10.24
N ARG A 87 1.50 -14.95 9.37
CA ARG A 87 1.00 -15.45 8.10
C ARG A 87 0.33 -16.82 8.25
N PRO A 88 -0.70 -17.09 7.43
CA PRO A 88 -1.26 -16.22 6.42
C PRO A 88 -2.24 -15.18 6.97
N GLY A 89 -2.29 -14.02 6.32
CA GLY A 89 -3.42 -13.09 6.38
C GLY A 89 -3.62 -12.30 7.67
N GLN A 90 -2.74 -12.41 8.68
CA GLN A 90 -2.92 -11.76 9.96
C GLN A 90 -1.83 -10.71 10.22
N MET A 91 -2.27 -9.48 10.50
CA MET A 91 -1.42 -8.39 10.94
C MET A 91 -2.21 -7.44 11.85
N ARG A 92 -1.53 -6.89 12.83
CA ARG A 92 -2.02 -5.77 13.63
C ARG A 92 -0.94 -4.71 13.69
N LEU A 93 -1.31 -3.46 13.43
CA LEU A 93 -0.51 -2.26 13.66
C LEU A 93 -1.25 -1.43 14.71
N ALA A 94 -0.71 -1.37 15.92
CA ALA A 94 -1.24 -0.52 16.98
C ALA A 94 -0.26 0.63 17.20
N TYR A 95 -0.75 1.86 17.03
CA TYR A 95 0.06 3.05 17.13
C TYR A 95 0.13 3.54 18.57
N ASP A 96 1.24 4.15 18.94
CA ASP A 96 1.44 4.69 20.27
C ASP A 96 0.58 5.96 20.49
N PRO A 97 0.09 6.21 21.71
CA PRO A 97 -0.56 7.47 22.03
C PRO A 97 0.30 8.69 21.68
N PRO A 98 -0.30 9.79 21.23
CA PRO A 98 -1.74 10.06 21.18
C PRO A 98 -2.45 9.60 19.90
N SER A 99 -1.84 8.73 19.07
CA SER A 99 -2.45 8.29 17.82
C SER A 99 -3.70 7.43 18.10
N PRO A 100 -4.87 7.77 17.53
CA PRO A 100 -6.11 7.00 17.70
C PRO A 100 -6.22 5.83 16.74
N LEU A 101 -5.18 5.60 15.93
CA LEU A 101 -5.23 4.71 14.77
C LEU A 101 -4.92 3.27 15.13
N LEU A 102 -5.63 2.36 14.48
CA LEU A 102 -5.43 0.92 14.54
C LEU A 102 -5.66 0.33 13.15
N LEU A 103 -4.75 -0.51 12.69
CA LEU A 103 -4.96 -1.33 11.50
C LEU A 103 -4.93 -2.80 11.90
N VAL A 104 -5.93 -3.56 11.47
CA VAL A 104 -5.96 -5.01 11.64
C VAL A 104 -6.26 -5.67 10.30
N ALA A 105 -5.41 -6.61 9.91
CA ALA A 105 -5.66 -7.51 8.79
C ALA A 105 -6.01 -8.88 9.35
N ASN A 106 -7.18 -9.40 8.99
CA ASN A 106 -7.64 -10.74 9.35
C ASN A 106 -8.83 -11.13 8.46
N GLN A 107 -9.10 -12.43 8.34
CA GLN A 107 -10.27 -12.97 7.62
C GLN A 107 -10.46 -12.38 6.21
N GLY A 108 -9.36 -12.15 5.49
CA GLY A 108 -9.41 -11.60 4.13
C GLY A 108 -9.72 -10.10 4.04
N LYS A 109 -9.75 -9.40 5.15
CA LYS A 109 -10.05 -7.96 5.26
C LYS A 109 -8.88 -7.22 5.90
N VAL A 110 -8.70 -5.96 5.51
CA VAL A 110 -7.89 -4.96 6.21
C VAL A 110 -8.85 -3.93 6.77
N VAL A 111 -8.89 -3.82 8.09
CA VAL A 111 -9.74 -2.86 8.81
C VAL A 111 -8.86 -1.77 9.39
N PHE A 112 -9.15 -0.56 9.01
CA PHE A 112 -8.52 0.64 9.56
C PHE A 112 -9.53 1.36 10.44
N ARG A 113 -9.17 1.58 11.71
CA ARG A 113 -10.01 2.25 12.69
C ARG A 113 -9.34 3.52 13.19
N ASP A 114 -10.08 4.64 13.13
CA ASP A 114 -9.76 5.87 13.85
C ASP A 114 -10.75 6.02 15.00
N SER A 115 -10.28 5.85 16.23
CA SER A 115 -11.14 5.91 17.41
C SER A 115 -11.51 7.34 17.81
N GLN A 116 -10.78 8.35 17.35
CA GLN A 116 -11.09 9.76 17.62
C GLN A 116 -12.21 10.27 16.72
N LEU A 117 -12.21 9.85 15.45
CA LEU A 117 -13.23 10.21 14.47
C LEU A 117 -14.40 9.23 14.45
N ASP A 118 -14.34 8.15 15.23
CA ASP A 118 -15.28 7.02 15.20
C ASP A 118 -15.46 6.41 13.80
N GLN A 119 -14.40 6.44 13.00
CA GLN A 119 -14.43 5.97 11.62
C GLN A 119 -13.77 4.58 11.49
N THR A 120 -14.42 3.72 10.71
CA THR A 120 -13.90 2.40 10.37
C THR A 120 -13.95 2.22 8.85
N THR A 121 -12.82 1.93 8.25
CA THR A 121 -12.72 1.60 6.83
C THR A 121 -12.35 0.13 6.68
N VAL A 122 -13.09 -0.59 5.84
CA VAL A 122 -12.86 -2.01 5.56
C VAL A 122 -12.51 -2.17 4.09
N ILE A 123 -11.35 -2.77 3.80
CA ILE A 123 -10.87 -3.01 2.44
C ILE A 123 -10.60 -4.51 2.29
N PRO A 124 -11.08 -5.16 1.21
CA PRO A 124 -10.67 -6.53 0.90
C PRO A 124 -9.14 -6.62 0.79
N MET A 125 -8.53 -7.62 1.46
CA MET A 125 -7.06 -7.75 1.53
C MET A 125 -6.44 -7.94 0.14
N ASP A 126 -7.13 -8.64 -0.74
CA ASP A 126 -6.73 -8.87 -2.13
C ASP A 126 -6.72 -7.60 -2.99
N ARG A 127 -7.36 -6.53 -2.54
CA ARG A 127 -7.33 -5.20 -3.18
C ARG A 127 -6.29 -4.26 -2.58
N THR A 128 -5.45 -4.75 -1.67
CA THR A 128 -4.40 -3.94 -1.06
C THR A 128 -3.02 -4.50 -1.42
N PRO A 129 -2.00 -3.66 -1.67
CA PRO A 129 -0.64 -4.14 -1.83
C PRO A 129 -0.13 -4.90 -0.60
N LEU A 130 -0.65 -4.61 0.59
CA LEU A 130 -0.31 -5.30 1.84
C LEU A 130 -0.65 -6.80 1.78
N GLY A 131 -1.71 -7.18 1.06
CA GLY A 131 -2.08 -8.59 0.87
C GLY A 131 -0.96 -9.43 0.24
N LEU A 132 -0.05 -8.82 -0.54
CA LEU A 132 1.11 -9.51 -1.09
C LEU A 132 2.07 -9.95 0.01
N LEU A 133 2.28 -9.10 1.03
CA LEU A 133 3.15 -9.42 2.17
C LEU A 133 2.51 -10.48 3.08
N LEU A 134 1.19 -10.52 3.17
CA LEU A 134 0.44 -11.40 4.06
C LEU A 134 0.01 -12.72 3.41
N ALA A 135 0.38 -12.99 2.17
CA ALA A 135 0.05 -14.23 1.49
C ALA A 135 0.57 -15.46 2.24
N GLN A 136 -0.10 -16.59 2.12
CA GLN A 136 0.34 -17.87 2.69
C GLN A 136 1.72 -18.28 2.17
N HIS A 137 1.92 -18.09 0.87
CA HIS A 137 3.20 -18.24 0.20
C HIS A 137 3.46 -16.94 -0.56
N VAL A 138 4.53 -16.25 -0.20
CA VAL A 138 4.95 -15.05 -0.91
C VAL A 138 5.75 -15.47 -2.13
N SER A 139 5.25 -15.15 -3.31
CA SER A 139 5.99 -15.27 -4.55
C SER A 139 6.35 -13.89 -5.08
N LEU A 140 7.56 -13.75 -5.58
CA LEU A 140 8.01 -12.51 -6.23
C LEU A 140 7.89 -12.60 -7.76
N SER A 141 7.24 -13.65 -8.27
CA SER A 141 7.06 -13.91 -9.70
C SER A 141 5.67 -14.40 -10.09
N ASP A 142 4.89 -14.96 -9.15
CA ASP A 142 3.55 -15.49 -9.43
C ASP A 142 2.48 -14.53 -8.91
N GLY A 143 1.56 -14.13 -9.81
CA GLY A 143 0.51 -13.16 -9.51
C GLY A 143 1.00 -11.73 -9.29
N VAL A 144 2.32 -11.51 -9.29
CA VAL A 144 2.96 -10.21 -9.13
C VAL A 144 3.99 -9.96 -10.22
N THR A 145 4.20 -8.69 -10.53
CA THR A 145 5.29 -8.23 -11.39
C THR A 145 6.30 -7.46 -10.55
N LEU A 146 7.54 -7.94 -10.52
CA LEU A 146 8.67 -7.23 -9.94
C LEU A 146 9.09 -6.13 -10.93
N THR A 147 8.82 -4.86 -10.56
CA THR A 147 9.02 -3.70 -11.43
C THR A 147 10.35 -3.00 -11.21
N ALA A 148 10.95 -3.19 -10.03
CA ALA A 148 12.29 -2.68 -9.74
C ALA A 148 13.00 -3.58 -8.73
N PHE A 149 14.31 -3.72 -8.92
CA PHE A 149 15.26 -4.29 -7.98
C PHE A 149 16.43 -3.33 -7.79
N ARG A 150 16.85 -3.11 -6.56
CA ARG A 150 18.03 -2.30 -6.23
C ARG A 150 18.86 -3.03 -5.19
N HIS A 151 20.17 -2.95 -5.38
CA HIS A 151 21.16 -3.48 -4.44
C HIS A 151 22.23 -2.41 -4.25
N GLU A 152 22.16 -1.68 -3.15
CA GLU A 152 23.04 -0.56 -2.85
C GLU A 152 23.29 -0.44 -1.35
N ALA A 153 24.51 -0.13 -0.96
CA ALA A 153 24.90 0.20 0.40
C ALA A 153 24.45 -0.83 1.46
N GLY A 154 24.53 -2.13 1.13
CA GLY A 154 24.12 -3.20 2.03
C GLY A 154 22.61 -3.34 2.21
N LEU A 155 21.83 -2.74 1.33
CA LEU A 155 20.38 -2.84 1.27
C LEU A 155 19.93 -3.44 -0.07
N LEU A 156 18.88 -4.25 0.02
CA LEU A 156 18.19 -4.83 -1.13
C LEU A 156 16.76 -4.29 -1.14
N ALA A 157 16.29 -3.80 -2.27
CA ALA A 157 14.92 -3.33 -2.42
C ALA A 157 14.24 -3.99 -3.61
N VAL A 158 13.03 -4.50 -3.41
CA VAL A 158 12.16 -5.07 -4.45
C VAL A 158 10.86 -4.29 -4.49
N LYS A 159 10.43 -3.86 -5.68
CA LYS A 159 9.14 -3.20 -5.90
C LYS A 159 8.24 -4.13 -6.68
N LEU A 160 7.06 -4.36 -6.14
CA LEU A 160 6.07 -5.31 -6.64
C LEU A 160 4.76 -4.59 -6.94
N VAL A 161 4.09 -5.04 -7.99
CA VAL A 161 2.69 -4.70 -8.29
C VAL A 161 1.92 -5.99 -8.55
N ARG A 162 0.60 -5.97 -8.38
CA ARG A 162 -0.24 -7.09 -8.84
C ARG A 162 -0.26 -7.11 -10.35
N THR A 163 0.01 -8.25 -10.95
CA THR A 163 0.01 -8.38 -12.42
C THR A 163 -1.38 -8.13 -13.00
N ALA A 164 -2.43 -8.61 -12.31
CA ALA A 164 -3.81 -8.48 -12.77
C ALA A 164 -4.39 -7.07 -12.56
N SER A 165 -3.86 -6.31 -11.60
CA SER A 165 -4.39 -4.97 -11.24
C SER A 165 -3.25 -4.03 -10.82
N PRO A 166 -2.37 -3.65 -11.74
CA PRO A 166 -1.19 -2.84 -11.41
C PRO A 166 -1.54 -1.42 -10.93
N GLY A 167 -2.75 -0.94 -11.26
CA GLY A 167 -3.26 0.34 -10.80
C GLY A 167 -3.68 0.38 -9.33
N ASP A 168 -3.83 -0.77 -8.65
CA ASP A 168 -4.20 -0.82 -7.23
C ASP A 168 -3.09 -0.30 -6.30
N GLY A 169 -1.90 -0.04 -6.87
CA GLY A 169 -0.75 0.46 -6.14
C GLY A 169 0.43 -0.50 -6.17
N SER A 170 1.45 -0.21 -5.34
CA SER A 170 2.68 -1.01 -5.29
C SER A 170 3.16 -1.27 -3.86
N LEU A 171 3.85 -2.38 -3.68
CA LEU A 171 4.57 -2.73 -2.45
C LEU A 171 6.07 -2.69 -2.73
N THR A 172 6.81 -1.91 -1.94
CA THR A 172 8.27 -1.96 -1.94
C THR A 172 8.74 -2.58 -0.63
N LEU A 173 9.54 -3.62 -0.70
CA LEU A 173 10.17 -4.27 0.45
C LEU A 173 11.65 -3.94 0.44
N VAL A 174 12.21 -3.55 1.59
CA VAL A 174 13.63 -3.26 1.77
C VAL A 174 14.20 -4.19 2.83
N PHE A 175 15.33 -4.81 2.52
CA PHE A 175 16.02 -5.76 3.38
C PHE A 175 17.42 -5.26 3.69
N TYR A 176 17.92 -5.60 4.87
CA TYR A 176 19.35 -5.65 5.12
C TYR A 176 19.94 -6.83 4.33
N GLU A 177 21.14 -6.66 3.78
CA GLU A 177 21.85 -7.71 3.08
C GLU A 177 22.46 -8.72 4.06
N THR A 178 23.00 -8.24 5.18
CA THR A 178 23.69 -9.07 6.17
C THR A 178 23.36 -8.63 7.59
N PRO A 179 22.64 -9.44 8.40
CA PRO A 179 21.90 -10.61 7.96
C PRO A 179 20.75 -10.23 7.00
N LEU A 180 20.37 -11.14 6.11
CA LEU A 180 19.21 -10.91 5.26
C LEU A 180 17.95 -10.87 6.13
N ALA A 181 17.36 -9.71 6.27
CA ALA A 181 16.19 -9.49 7.12
C ALA A 181 15.36 -8.30 6.62
N LEU A 182 14.05 -8.39 6.73
CA LEU A 182 13.15 -7.29 6.36
C LEU A 182 13.41 -6.07 7.26
N ARG A 183 13.76 -4.96 6.65
CA ARG A 183 13.99 -3.67 7.32
C ARG A 183 12.75 -2.79 7.31
N SER A 184 12.10 -2.70 6.15
CA SER A 184 10.97 -1.81 5.97
C SER A 184 10.14 -2.22 4.76
N TRP A 185 8.91 -1.74 4.74
CA TRP A 185 8.10 -1.75 3.52
C TRP A 185 7.49 -0.38 3.28
N SER A 186 7.15 -0.08 2.03
CA SER A 186 6.27 1.03 1.68
C SER A 186 5.17 0.56 0.75
N VAL A 187 4.00 1.12 0.97
CA VAL A 187 2.81 0.94 0.14
C VAL A 187 2.56 2.26 -0.58
N LEU A 188 2.49 2.21 -1.89
CA LEU A 188 1.96 3.27 -2.72
C LEU A 188 0.55 2.85 -3.10
N ASP A 189 -0.47 3.63 -2.71
CA ASP A 189 -1.87 3.34 -3.04
C ASP A 189 -2.24 3.77 -4.47
N ALA A 190 -3.48 3.49 -4.88
CA ALA A 190 -3.98 3.84 -6.21
C ALA A 190 -4.09 5.36 -6.42
N GLN A 191 -4.09 6.16 -5.37
CA GLN A 191 -4.12 7.62 -5.39
C GLN A 191 -2.72 8.24 -5.43
N GLY A 192 -1.67 7.43 -5.27
CA GLY A 192 -0.28 7.90 -5.25
C GLY A 192 0.23 8.30 -3.86
N HIS A 193 -0.51 8.01 -2.79
CA HIS A 193 -0.03 8.25 -1.43
C HIS A 193 0.93 7.14 -1.01
N GLU A 194 2.12 7.51 -0.59
CA GLU A 194 3.11 6.56 -0.06
C GLU A 194 3.06 6.53 1.46
N THR A 195 2.91 5.33 2.01
CA THR A 195 3.09 5.06 3.45
C THR A 195 4.26 4.13 3.63
N ARG A 196 5.25 4.55 4.42
CA ARG A 196 6.44 3.75 4.72
C ARG A 196 6.47 3.32 6.18
N VAL A 197 6.72 2.04 6.41
CA VAL A 197 6.88 1.45 7.75
C VAL A 197 8.29 0.88 7.88
N THR A 198 9.03 1.36 8.86
CA THR A 198 10.36 0.86 9.22
C THR A 198 10.27 0.04 10.50
N LEU A 199 10.93 -1.11 10.52
CA LEU A 199 10.94 -2.06 11.63
C LEU A 199 12.15 -1.82 12.55
N PHE A 200 11.92 -1.98 13.84
CA PHE A 200 12.92 -1.95 14.90
C PHE A 200 12.61 -3.07 15.90
N ASP A 201 13.60 -3.54 16.61
CA ASP A 201 13.43 -4.55 17.67
C ASP A 201 12.58 -5.73 17.18
N VAL A 202 13.00 -6.33 16.06
CA VAL A 202 12.26 -7.42 15.44
C VAL A 202 12.49 -8.71 16.20
N HIS A 203 11.40 -9.35 16.65
CA HIS A 203 11.37 -10.64 17.33
C HIS A 203 10.69 -11.67 16.42
N PRO A 204 11.44 -12.40 15.58
CA PRO A 204 10.89 -13.44 14.74
C PRO A 204 10.46 -14.65 15.59
N GLY A 205 9.47 -15.40 15.10
CA GLY A 205 8.95 -16.58 15.78
C GLY A 205 8.17 -16.27 17.06
N ALA A 206 7.77 -15.02 17.30
CA ALA A 206 7.01 -14.63 18.48
C ALA A 206 5.72 -15.44 18.61
N ASP A 207 5.43 -15.91 19.82
CA ASP A 207 4.13 -16.49 20.13
C ASP A 207 3.10 -15.35 20.27
N ILE A 208 2.16 -15.31 19.32
CA ILE A 208 1.16 -14.25 19.23
C ILE A 208 -0.22 -14.87 19.39
N PRO A 209 -0.94 -14.53 20.48
CA PRO A 209 -2.30 -15.00 20.71
C PRO A 209 -3.22 -14.65 19.53
N ALA A 210 -4.14 -15.53 19.18
CA ALA A 210 -5.08 -15.31 18.08
C ALA A 210 -5.93 -14.05 18.27
N SER A 211 -6.31 -13.75 19.52
CA SER A 211 -7.09 -12.55 19.90
C SER A 211 -6.36 -11.23 19.58
N THR A 212 -5.03 -11.26 19.38
CA THR A 212 -4.28 -10.08 18.91
C THR A 212 -4.82 -9.56 17.58
N PHE A 213 -5.37 -10.43 16.75
CA PHE A 213 -5.84 -10.12 15.41
C PHE A 213 -7.37 -9.98 15.31
N ASP A 214 -8.06 -9.89 16.47
CA ASP A 214 -9.50 -9.62 16.47
C ASP A 214 -9.77 -8.30 15.77
N LEU A 215 -10.75 -8.34 14.85
CA LEU A 215 -11.16 -7.14 14.13
C LEU A 215 -11.85 -6.17 15.09
N PRO A 216 -11.58 -4.86 14.99
CA PRO A 216 -12.31 -3.88 15.79
C PRO A 216 -13.81 -3.95 15.49
N ALA A 217 -14.63 -3.71 16.51
CA ALA A 217 -16.07 -3.65 16.35
C ALA A 217 -16.41 -2.63 15.26
N GLN A 218 -17.30 -3.03 14.35
CA GLN A 218 -17.86 -2.11 13.37
C GLN A 218 -18.99 -1.34 14.05
N PRO A 219 -19.20 -0.05 13.72
CA PRO A 219 -20.40 0.65 14.13
C PRO A 219 -21.62 -0.16 13.64
N GLU A 220 -22.60 -0.39 14.51
CA GLU A 220 -23.88 -0.95 14.09
C GLU A 220 -24.53 0.05 13.11
N GLU A 221 -24.94 -0.45 11.92
CA GLU A 221 -25.67 0.35 10.94
C GLU A 221 -27.11 0.67 11.44
#